data_b0da4696dab5dd409d94747c1ccdec95
#
_entry.id   b0da4696dab5dd409d94747c1ccdec95
#
_cell.length_a   1.000
_cell.length_b   1.000
_cell.length_c   1.000
_cell.angle_alpha   90.00
_cell.angle_beta   90.00
_cell.angle_gamma   90.00
#
_symmetry.space_group_name_H-M   'P 1'
#
loop_
_entity.id
_entity.type
_entity.pdbx_description
1 polymer ?
#
loop_
_entity_poly.entity_id
_entity_poly.type
_entity_poly.pdbx_seq_one_letter_code
_entity_poly.pdbx_strand_id
1 'polypeptide(L)'
;MKKFLFFLLLLPQVTFAQCTFRNTAFQNGEYLTYNLYFNWKMVWLKAGTSSLTTVSTVYQGKPAYRTSLTMRGSKKADNYFVARDTLLSYVGQDMAPLYFRKATVENKRHSVDEVFYTYPGGKCHTRQHRLSSNGEHHWEEHTWQECVYDMLSIFQRARSFDPSNWKKGQVIKFYIVDGNSRDAAQLRYHGKSVVKADNGKRYRCLELSYFQLEKGKMKEIVRFYVTDDDNHIPVRLDIFLRIGAGKAFLTTMKGNRSPVTSEVK
;
A
#
# COMPACT_ATOMS: atom_id res chain seq x y z
N MET A 1 -36.55 -56.64 4.94
CA MET A 1 -36.43 -55.26 5.36
C MET A 1 -34.97 -54.83 5.22
N LYS A 2 -34.59 -54.12 4.14
CA LYS A 2 -33.20 -53.67 3.91
C LYS A 2 -33.04 -52.28 4.56
N LYS A 3 -32.17 -52.18 5.57
CA LYS A 3 -31.80 -50.91 6.23
C LYS A 3 -30.78 -50.22 5.33
N PHE A 4 -31.17 -49.11 4.67
CA PHE A 4 -30.26 -48.20 3.94
C PHE A 4 -29.60 -47.29 4.99
N LEU A 5 -28.30 -47.52 5.24
CA LEU A 5 -27.48 -46.63 6.07
C LEU A 5 -27.01 -45.46 5.23
N PHE A 6 -27.63 -44.27 5.44
CA PHE A 6 -27.26 -43.01 4.77
C PHE A 6 -26.02 -42.45 5.45
N PHE A 7 -24.84 -42.70 4.84
CA PHE A 7 -23.56 -42.15 5.30
C PHE A 7 -23.48 -40.70 4.83
N LEU A 8 -23.82 -39.75 5.71
CA LEU A 8 -23.73 -38.33 5.46
C LEU A 8 -22.23 -37.94 5.45
N LEU A 9 -21.61 -37.83 4.27
CA LEU A 9 -20.27 -37.31 4.07
C LEU A 9 -20.23 -35.82 4.46
N LEU A 10 -19.81 -35.53 5.69
CA LEU A 10 -19.40 -34.21 6.13
C LEU A 10 -18.09 -33.83 5.40
N LEU A 11 -18.23 -33.24 4.22
CA LEU A 11 -17.11 -32.58 3.56
C LEU A 11 -16.70 -31.37 4.41
N PRO A 12 -15.44 -31.27 4.85
CA PRO A 12 -14.96 -30.07 5.52
C PRO A 12 -15.09 -28.90 4.53
N GLN A 13 -15.96 -27.95 4.84
CA GLN A 13 -16.00 -26.69 4.09
C GLN A 13 -14.71 -25.94 4.40
N VAL A 14 -13.75 -25.98 3.48
CA VAL A 14 -12.56 -25.13 3.51
C VAL A 14 -13.03 -23.71 3.22
N THR A 15 -13.38 -22.99 4.26
CA THR A 15 -13.64 -21.55 4.14
C THR A 15 -12.30 -20.88 3.88
N PHE A 16 -12.02 -20.56 2.63
CA PHE A 16 -10.91 -19.65 2.31
C PHE A 16 -11.17 -18.33 3.00
N ALA A 17 -10.22 -17.89 3.83
CA ALA A 17 -10.30 -16.57 4.43
C ALA A 17 -10.36 -15.53 3.31
N GLN A 18 -11.41 -14.72 3.31
CA GLN A 18 -11.82 -13.84 2.22
C GLN A 18 -10.72 -12.87 1.74
N CYS A 19 -9.74 -12.53 2.62
CA CYS A 19 -8.73 -11.50 2.37
C CYS A 19 -7.34 -12.04 2.04
N THR A 20 -7.20 -13.36 1.85
CA THR A 20 -5.90 -13.97 1.57
C THR A 20 -5.43 -13.71 0.13
N PHE A 21 -4.11 -13.71 -0.07
CA PHE A 21 -3.45 -13.60 -1.36
C PHE A 21 -2.04 -14.21 -1.29
N ARG A 22 -1.48 -14.58 -2.42
CA ARG A 22 -0.12 -15.12 -2.48
C ARG A 22 0.87 -13.99 -2.74
N ASN A 23 1.85 -13.81 -1.86
CA ASN A 23 2.97 -12.90 -2.12
C ASN A 23 3.90 -13.49 -3.19
N THR A 24 4.12 -12.75 -4.28
CA THR A 24 5.05 -13.09 -5.35
C THR A 24 6.14 -12.03 -5.57
N ALA A 25 6.01 -10.83 -4.97
CA ALA A 25 6.77 -9.65 -5.35
C ALA A 25 7.89 -9.24 -4.38
N PHE A 26 7.78 -9.53 -3.09
CA PHE A 26 8.76 -9.09 -2.10
C PHE A 26 9.19 -10.20 -1.16
N GLN A 27 10.25 -9.96 -0.39
CA GLN A 27 10.75 -10.88 0.63
C GLN A 27 11.28 -10.13 1.85
N ASN A 28 11.69 -10.90 2.87
CA ASN A 28 12.36 -10.37 4.06
C ASN A 28 13.63 -9.59 3.69
N GLY A 29 13.79 -8.40 4.27
CA GLY A 29 14.96 -7.55 4.08
C GLY A 29 14.87 -6.63 2.85
N GLU A 30 13.71 -6.54 2.19
CA GLU A 30 13.54 -5.54 1.13
C GLU A 30 13.67 -4.12 1.70
N TYR A 31 14.51 -3.32 1.04
CA TYR A 31 14.79 -1.93 1.41
C TYR A 31 14.83 -1.04 0.17
N LEU A 32 13.91 -0.11 0.09
CA LEU A 32 13.77 0.84 -1.01
C LEU A 32 13.90 2.26 -0.47
N THR A 33 14.64 3.14 -1.15
CA THR A 33 14.73 4.55 -0.79
C THR A 33 14.41 5.46 -1.95
N TYR A 34 13.90 6.65 -1.64
CA TYR A 34 13.41 7.62 -2.61
C TYR A 34 13.85 9.03 -2.27
N ASN A 35 14.16 9.82 -3.29
CA ASN A 35 14.17 11.26 -3.19
C ASN A 35 12.75 11.79 -3.43
N LEU A 36 12.33 12.73 -2.61
CA LEU A 36 11.03 13.39 -2.71
C LEU A 36 11.21 14.79 -3.27
N TYR A 37 10.38 15.13 -4.26
CA TYR A 37 10.33 16.44 -4.89
C TYR A 37 8.93 17.00 -4.76
N PHE A 38 8.85 18.33 -4.60
CA PHE A 38 7.60 19.07 -4.54
C PHE A 38 7.63 20.19 -5.57
N ASN A 39 6.53 20.36 -6.31
CA ASN A 39 6.36 21.45 -7.25
C ASN A 39 5.68 22.63 -6.56
N TRP A 40 6.39 23.76 -6.51
CA TRP A 40 5.88 25.02 -6.04
C TRP A 40 6.02 26.06 -7.14
N LYS A 41 4.92 26.64 -7.59
CA LYS A 41 4.91 27.70 -8.63
C LYS A 41 5.83 27.36 -9.82
N MET A 42 5.67 26.17 -10.41
CA MET A 42 6.41 25.65 -11.58
C MET A 42 7.89 25.26 -11.34
N VAL A 43 8.39 25.35 -10.11
CA VAL A 43 9.75 24.91 -9.77
C VAL A 43 9.69 23.61 -8.96
N TRP A 44 10.48 22.61 -9.40
CA TRP A 44 10.65 21.36 -8.65
C TRP A 44 11.79 21.50 -7.66
N LEU A 45 11.49 21.32 -6.38
CA LEU A 45 12.46 21.40 -5.30
C LEU A 45 12.57 20.02 -4.63
N LYS A 46 13.79 19.59 -4.32
CA LYS A 46 14.01 18.41 -3.49
C LYS A 46 13.50 18.69 -2.07
N ALA A 47 12.38 18.06 -1.73
CA ALA A 47 11.66 18.32 -0.50
C ALA A 47 12.08 17.39 0.65
N GLY A 48 12.61 16.21 0.34
CA GLY A 48 12.98 15.24 1.37
C GLY A 48 13.38 13.89 0.83
N THR A 49 13.28 12.89 1.68
CA THR A 49 13.54 11.48 1.38
C THR A 49 12.47 10.59 1.98
N SER A 50 12.32 9.40 1.41
CA SER A 50 11.46 8.34 1.97
C SER A 50 12.18 7.01 1.92
N SER A 51 11.84 6.12 2.85
CA SER A 51 12.27 4.72 2.81
C SER A 51 11.10 3.78 3.06
N LEU A 52 11.08 2.68 2.32
CA LEU A 52 10.17 1.55 2.52
C LEU A 52 11.00 0.32 2.88
N THR A 53 10.63 -0.33 3.97
CA THR A 53 11.26 -1.59 4.41
C THR A 53 10.22 -2.66 4.61
N THR A 54 10.54 -3.90 4.23
CA THR A 54 9.70 -5.07 4.49
C THR A 54 10.54 -6.13 5.18
N VAL A 55 10.09 -6.59 6.36
CA VAL A 55 10.77 -7.60 7.16
C VAL A 55 9.80 -8.69 7.62
N SER A 56 10.28 -9.92 7.67
CA SER A 56 9.55 -11.02 8.34
C SER A 56 9.60 -10.81 9.85
N THR A 57 8.47 -11.05 10.51
CA THR A 57 8.31 -10.83 11.95
C THR A 57 7.21 -11.73 12.50
N VAL A 58 6.86 -11.55 13.77
CA VAL A 58 5.70 -12.17 14.42
C VAL A 58 4.77 -11.04 14.88
N TYR A 59 3.49 -11.17 14.60
CA TYR A 59 2.43 -10.30 15.10
C TYR A 59 1.39 -11.12 15.86
N GLN A 60 1.20 -10.83 17.14
CA GLN A 60 0.29 -11.57 18.03
C GLN A 60 0.47 -13.10 17.98
N GLY A 61 1.74 -13.56 18.01
CA GLY A 61 2.09 -14.98 17.98
C GLY A 61 2.05 -15.66 16.61
N LYS A 62 1.68 -14.92 15.53
CA LYS A 62 1.59 -15.47 14.17
C LYS A 62 2.68 -14.88 13.26
N PRO A 63 3.28 -15.72 12.36
CA PRO A 63 4.22 -15.22 11.36
C PRO A 63 3.57 -14.15 10.47
N ALA A 64 4.28 -13.04 10.27
CA ALA A 64 3.79 -11.89 9.52
C ALA A 64 4.92 -11.20 8.76
N TYR A 65 4.57 -10.34 7.80
CA TYR A 65 5.43 -9.31 7.25
C TYR A 65 5.08 -7.97 7.87
N ARG A 66 6.10 -7.20 8.24
CA ARG A 66 5.97 -5.80 8.64
C ARG A 66 6.54 -4.92 7.53
N THR A 67 5.71 -4.06 6.95
CA THR A 67 6.11 -3.03 6.01
C THR A 67 6.09 -1.68 6.73
N SER A 68 7.19 -0.93 6.63
CA SER A 68 7.31 0.41 7.20
C SER A 68 7.71 1.40 6.12
N LEU A 69 6.93 2.48 5.99
CA LEU A 69 7.22 3.62 5.14
C LEU A 69 7.50 4.84 6.04
N THR A 70 8.67 5.45 5.88
CA THR A 70 9.00 6.70 6.55
C THR A 70 9.22 7.80 5.54
N MET A 71 8.72 8.99 5.82
CA MET A 71 8.94 10.19 5.01
C MET A 71 9.50 11.30 5.90
N ARG A 72 10.55 11.97 5.42
CA ARG A 72 11.19 13.08 6.14
C ARG A 72 11.48 14.23 5.19
N GLY A 73 11.02 15.41 5.54
CA GLY A 73 11.40 16.66 4.90
C GLY A 73 12.90 16.92 5.01
N SER A 74 13.45 17.65 4.05
CA SER A 74 14.81 18.17 4.14
C SER A 74 14.87 19.37 5.08
N LYS A 75 16.06 19.66 5.67
CA LYS A 75 16.25 20.83 6.53
C LYS A 75 15.79 22.13 5.86
N LYS A 76 15.98 22.26 4.53
CA LYS A 76 15.51 23.43 3.77
C LYS A 76 13.99 23.50 3.67
N ALA A 77 13.34 22.36 3.42
CA ALA A 77 11.88 22.28 3.38
C ALA A 77 11.24 22.54 4.76
N ASP A 78 11.87 22.05 5.83
CA ASP A 78 11.40 22.24 7.22
C ASP A 78 11.31 23.72 7.64
N ASN A 79 12.09 24.60 7.02
CA ASN A 79 11.97 26.04 7.25
C ASN A 79 10.63 26.63 6.78
N TYR A 80 9.93 25.93 5.88
CA TYR A 80 8.65 26.36 5.33
C TYR A 80 7.50 25.49 5.82
N PHE A 81 7.72 24.18 5.84
CA PHE A 81 6.70 23.20 6.22
C PHE A 81 7.37 21.92 6.73
N VAL A 82 7.16 21.59 7.99
CA VAL A 82 7.63 20.33 8.57
C VAL A 82 6.67 19.22 8.20
N ALA A 83 7.16 18.17 7.51
CA ALA A 83 6.43 16.96 7.22
C ALA A 83 7.22 15.73 7.67
N ARG A 84 6.61 14.91 8.51
CA ARG A 84 7.16 13.64 9.03
C ARG A 84 6.03 12.65 9.06
N ASP A 85 6.07 11.67 8.17
CA ASP A 85 5.08 10.61 8.15
C ASP A 85 5.75 9.27 8.41
N THR A 86 5.08 8.46 9.19
CA THR A 86 5.44 7.06 9.38
C THR A 86 4.20 6.21 9.19
N LEU A 87 4.25 5.31 8.23
CA LEU A 87 3.22 4.31 8.01
C LEU A 87 3.80 2.94 8.35
N LEU A 88 3.01 2.14 9.02
CA LEU A 88 3.36 0.79 9.44
C LEU A 88 2.19 -0.13 9.13
N SER A 89 2.44 -1.25 8.47
CA SER A 89 1.43 -2.28 8.23
C SER A 89 2.00 -3.67 8.54
N TYR A 90 1.19 -4.49 9.20
CA TYR A 90 1.44 -5.92 9.37
C TYR A 90 0.44 -6.68 8.52
N VAL A 91 0.94 -7.61 7.72
CA VAL A 91 0.13 -8.58 6.97
C VAL A 91 0.56 -9.99 7.32
N GLY A 92 -0.36 -10.94 7.35
CA GLY A 92 -0.06 -12.34 7.52
C GLY A 92 0.80 -12.88 6.37
N GLN A 93 1.33 -14.11 6.52
CA GLN A 93 2.03 -14.79 5.42
C GLN A 93 1.12 -15.04 4.22
N ASP A 94 -0.18 -15.07 4.45
CA ASP A 94 -1.25 -15.16 3.47
C ASP A 94 -1.70 -13.79 2.94
N MET A 95 -0.96 -12.72 3.24
CA MET A 95 -1.25 -11.33 2.82
C MET A 95 -2.54 -10.73 3.38
N ALA A 96 -3.24 -11.38 4.31
CA ALA A 96 -4.37 -10.76 5.00
C ALA A 96 -3.86 -9.62 5.91
N PRO A 97 -4.45 -8.41 5.86
CA PRO A 97 -4.10 -7.31 6.76
C PRO A 97 -4.30 -7.71 8.23
N LEU A 98 -3.41 -7.29 9.12
CA LEU A 98 -3.49 -7.56 10.56
C LEU A 98 -3.54 -6.27 11.38
N TYR A 99 -2.73 -5.27 11.01
CA TYR A 99 -2.66 -3.99 11.69
C TYR A 99 -2.07 -2.94 10.78
N PHE A 100 -2.58 -1.73 10.89
CA PHE A 100 -2.06 -0.54 10.23
C PHE A 100 -1.97 0.62 11.22
N ARG A 101 -0.92 1.42 11.07
CA ARG A 101 -0.75 2.67 11.78
C ARG A 101 -0.12 3.72 10.87
N LYS A 102 -0.74 4.89 10.83
CA LYS A 102 -0.21 6.09 10.19
C LYS A 102 -0.04 7.16 11.25
N ALA A 103 1.17 7.63 11.44
CA ALA A 103 1.47 8.77 12.30
C ALA A 103 1.98 9.91 11.43
N THR A 104 1.36 11.08 11.53
CA THR A 104 1.72 12.27 10.76
C THR A 104 2.12 13.40 11.69
N VAL A 105 3.14 14.14 11.27
CA VAL A 105 3.54 15.40 11.88
C VAL A 105 3.58 16.45 10.79
N GLU A 106 2.63 17.39 10.85
CA GLU A 106 2.52 18.52 9.94
C GLU A 106 2.67 19.82 10.72
N ASN A 107 3.86 20.41 10.68
CA ASN A 107 4.25 21.53 11.53
C ASN A 107 4.06 21.20 13.02
N LYS A 108 3.07 21.83 13.68
CA LYS A 108 2.72 21.60 15.09
C LYS A 108 1.57 20.61 15.30
N ARG A 109 1.00 20.06 14.20
CA ARG A 109 -0.11 19.13 14.28
C ARG A 109 0.41 17.70 14.27
N HIS A 110 -0.10 16.88 15.17
CA HIS A 110 0.20 15.46 15.25
C HIS A 110 -1.11 14.69 15.16
N SER A 111 -1.15 13.65 14.37
CA SER A 111 -2.30 12.74 14.31
C SER A 111 -1.83 11.31 14.18
N VAL A 112 -2.64 10.37 14.66
CA VAL A 112 -2.43 8.93 14.50
C VAL A 112 -3.72 8.30 14.04
N ASP A 113 -3.63 7.52 12.97
CA ASP A 113 -4.70 6.66 12.49
C ASP A 113 -4.26 5.22 12.61
N GLU A 114 -5.12 4.34 13.14
CA GLU A 114 -4.84 2.91 13.33
C GLU A 114 -6.02 2.06 12.85
N VAL A 115 -5.72 0.88 12.32
CA VAL A 115 -6.70 -0.11 11.94
C VAL A 115 -6.25 -1.47 12.46
N PHE A 116 -7.08 -2.11 13.25
CA PHE A 116 -6.90 -3.48 13.74
C PHE A 116 -7.85 -4.40 12.96
N TYR A 117 -7.31 -5.49 12.41
CA TYR A 117 -8.08 -6.43 11.60
C TYR A 117 -8.24 -7.76 12.32
N THR A 118 -9.44 -8.30 12.27
CA THR A 118 -9.76 -9.66 12.70
C THR A 118 -10.70 -10.32 11.68
N TYR A 119 -10.82 -11.65 11.73
CA TYR A 119 -11.56 -12.40 10.71
C TYR A 119 -12.52 -13.42 11.33
N PRO A 120 -13.47 -13.01 12.21
CA PRO A 120 -14.44 -13.91 12.80
C PRO A 120 -15.39 -14.48 11.72
N GLY A 121 -15.49 -15.82 11.68
CA GLY A 121 -16.30 -16.51 10.66
C GLY A 121 -15.85 -16.23 9.21
N GLY A 122 -14.58 -15.88 8.99
CA GLY A 122 -14.02 -15.55 7.66
C GLY A 122 -14.35 -14.16 7.14
N LYS A 123 -15.13 -13.34 7.86
CA LYS A 123 -15.48 -11.97 7.48
C LYS A 123 -14.44 -10.98 7.97
N CYS A 124 -14.14 -9.96 7.16
CA CYS A 124 -13.22 -8.90 7.55
C CYS A 124 -13.90 -7.98 8.57
N HIS A 125 -13.36 -7.96 9.80
CA HIS A 125 -13.78 -7.05 10.85
C HIS A 125 -12.66 -6.08 11.17
N THR A 126 -12.96 -4.78 11.24
CA THR A 126 -11.99 -3.73 11.57
C THR A 126 -12.44 -2.96 12.81
N ARG A 127 -11.48 -2.70 13.68
CA ARG A 127 -11.58 -1.69 14.73
C ARG A 127 -10.64 -0.55 14.35
N GLN A 128 -11.20 0.62 14.10
CA GLN A 128 -10.48 1.80 13.63
C GLN A 128 -10.33 2.81 14.76
N HIS A 129 -9.19 3.48 14.81
CA HIS A 129 -8.87 4.50 15.81
C HIS A 129 -8.24 5.71 15.14
N ARG A 130 -8.71 6.88 15.52
CA ARG A 130 -8.08 8.17 15.19
C ARG A 130 -7.77 8.94 16.46
N LEU A 131 -6.52 9.35 16.61
CA LEU A 131 -6.08 10.38 17.52
C LEU A 131 -5.89 11.67 16.72
N SER A 132 -6.77 12.63 16.94
CA SER A 132 -6.74 13.94 16.28
C SER A 132 -5.68 14.87 16.91
N SER A 133 -5.27 15.89 16.17
CA SER A 133 -4.25 16.85 16.63
C SER A 133 -4.66 17.68 17.86
N ASN A 134 -5.92 17.72 18.23
CA ASN A 134 -6.44 18.31 19.47
C ASN A 134 -6.46 17.34 20.67
N GLY A 135 -5.98 16.10 20.49
CA GLY A 135 -5.93 15.07 21.52
C GLY A 135 -7.20 14.22 21.64
N GLU A 136 -8.19 14.42 20.80
CA GLU A 136 -9.42 13.63 20.81
C GLU A 136 -9.19 12.24 20.18
N HIS A 137 -9.76 11.22 20.85
CA HIS A 137 -9.77 9.84 20.39
C HIS A 137 -11.14 9.51 19.79
N HIS A 138 -11.12 8.97 18.58
CA HIS A 138 -12.31 8.49 17.88
C HIS A 138 -12.15 7.02 17.55
N TRP A 139 -13.17 6.20 17.84
CA TRP A 139 -13.16 4.76 17.61
C TRP A 139 -14.38 4.34 16.84
N GLU A 140 -14.19 3.46 15.83
CA GLU A 140 -15.25 2.83 15.06
C GLU A 140 -14.96 1.35 14.85
N GLU A 141 -16.01 0.53 14.84
CA GLU A 141 -15.93 -0.91 14.56
C GLU A 141 -16.90 -1.30 13.47
N HIS A 142 -16.42 -2.08 12.49
CA HIS A 142 -17.24 -2.51 11.37
C HIS A 142 -16.91 -3.93 10.95
N THR A 143 -17.93 -4.69 10.52
CA THR A 143 -17.78 -5.96 9.83
C THR A 143 -18.17 -5.77 8.37
N TRP A 144 -17.25 -6.09 7.47
CA TRP A 144 -17.38 -5.86 6.03
C TRP A 144 -17.74 -7.15 5.30
N GLN A 145 -18.53 -7.02 4.25
CA GLN A 145 -18.83 -8.15 3.35
C GLN A 145 -17.67 -8.43 2.39
N GLU A 146 -16.90 -7.39 2.03
CA GLU A 146 -15.70 -7.49 1.20
C GLU A 146 -14.45 -7.23 2.03
N CYS A 147 -13.29 -7.61 1.48
CA CYS A 147 -12.03 -7.23 2.07
C CYS A 147 -11.79 -5.73 1.98
N VAL A 148 -11.33 -5.16 3.09
CA VAL A 148 -10.85 -3.79 3.14
C VAL A 148 -9.36 -3.81 3.47
N TYR A 149 -8.63 -2.83 2.97
CA TYR A 149 -7.18 -2.76 3.07
C TYR A 149 -6.73 -1.40 3.60
N ASP A 150 -5.61 -1.37 4.29
CA ASP A 150 -4.87 -0.13 4.49
C ASP A 150 -3.98 0.18 3.26
N MET A 151 -3.42 1.38 3.24
CA MET A 151 -2.60 1.87 2.13
C MET A 151 -1.38 0.98 1.84
N LEU A 152 -0.70 0.44 2.86
CA LEU A 152 0.48 -0.39 2.67
C LEU A 152 0.13 -1.84 2.34
N SER A 153 -0.92 -2.40 2.93
CA SER A 153 -1.36 -3.76 2.63
C SER A 153 -1.85 -3.89 1.20
N ILE A 154 -2.65 -2.93 0.70
CA ILE A 154 -3.07 -2.95 -0.72
C ILE A 154 -1.89 -2.69 -1.67
N PHE A 155 -0.94 -1.83 -1.29
CA PHE A 155 0.27 -1.60 -2.05
C PHE A 155 1.09 -2.89 -2.22
N GLN A 156 1.34 -3.63 -1.12
CA GLN A 156 2.07 -4.89 -1.17
C GLN A 156 1.31 -5.98 -1.95
N ARG A 157 -0.02 -6.04 -1.78
CA ARG A 157 -0.88 -6.95 -2.53
C ARG A 157 -0.86 -6.63 -4.04
N ALA A 158 -0.96 -5.37 -4.42
CA ALA A 158 -0.96 -4.93 -5.82
C ALA A 158 0.35 -5.26 -6.54
N ARG A 159 1.48 -5.25 -5.85
CA ARG A 159 2.77 -5.70 -6.39
C ARG A 159 2.79 -7.18 -6.74
N SER A 160 1.92 -7.98 -6.13
CA SER A 160 1.80 -9.42 -6.40
C SER A 160 0.71 -9.76 -7.43
N PHE A 161 0.07 -8.77 -8.07
CA PHE A 161 -0.86 -9.01 -9.16
C PHE A 161 -0.10 -9.45 -10.42
N ASP A 162 -0.70 -10.36 -11.18
CA ASP A 162 -0.18 -10.79 -12.48
C ASP A 162 -0.66 -9.85 -13.59
N PRO A 163 0.22 -9.05 -14.21
CA PRO A 163 -0.13 -8.11 -15.27
C PRO A 163 -0.12 -8.72 -16.67
N SER A 164 0.17 -10.03 -16.84
CA SER A 164 0.42 -10.66 -18.14
C SER A 164 -0.73 -10.50 -19.14
N ASN A 165 -1.96 -10.49 -18.64
CA ASN A 165 -3.18 -10.37 -19.44
C ASN A 165 -3.84 -8.99 -19.36
N TRP A 166 -3.18 -7.99 -18.77
CA TRP A 166 -3.78 -6.68 -18.59
C TRP A 166 -3.89 -5.90 -19.90
N LYS A 167 -5.05 -5.31 -20.12
CA LYS A 167 -5.30 -4.40 -21.24
C LYS A 167 -5.28 -2.96 -20.73
N LYS A 168 -4.80 -2.03 -21.57
CA LYS A 168 -4.84 -0.60 -21.24
C LYS A 168 -6.27 -0.17 -20.90
N GLY A 169 -6.44 0.53 -19.78
CA GLY A 169 -7.72 0.93 -19.23
C GLY A 169 -8.34 -0.07 -18.24
N GLN A 170 -7.73 -1.25 -18.03
CA GLN A 170 -8.22 -2.21 -17.04
C GLN A 170 -8.24 -1.62 -15.65
N VAL A 171 -9.29 -1.91 -14.88
CA VAL A 171 -9.53 -1.39 -13.54
C VAL A 171 -9.66 -2.56 -12.57
N ILE A 172 -8.96 -2.44 -11.43
CA ILE A 172 -9.07 -3.33 -10.27
C ILE A 172 -9.65 -2.50 -9.13
N LYS A 173 -10.83 -2.89 -8.63
CA LYS A 173 -11.58 -2.19 -7.57
C LYS A 173 -11.30 -2.83 -6.22
N PHE A 174 -11.25 -2.03 -5.16
CA PHE A 174 -11.09 -2.45 -3.77
C PHE A 174 -11.58 -1.35 -2.82
N TYR A 175 -11.55 -1.63 -1.52
CA TYR A 175 -11.90 -0.65 -0.48
C TYR A 175 -10.69 -0.37 0.41
N ILE A 176 -10.52 0.88 0.78
CA ILE A 176 -9.49 1.33 1.73
C ILE A 176 -10.14 1.77 3.03
N VAL A 177 -9.46 1.47 4.13
CA VAL A 177 -9.73 2.02 5.46
C VAL A 177 -8.46 2.72 5.98
N ASP A 178 -8.63 3.85 6.64
CA ASP A 178 -7.51 4.71 7.06
C ASP A 178 -7.49 5.06 8.55
N GLY A 179 -8.37 4.41 9.34
CA GLY A 179 -8.53 4.66 10.78
C GLY A 179 -9.81 5.45 11.14
N ASN A 180 -10.56 5.93 10.15
CA ASN A 180 -11.78 6.72 10.38
C ASN A 180 -12.83 6.60 9.27
N SER A 181 -12.46 6.09 8.10
CA SER A 181 -13.37 5.97 6.96
C SER A 181 -13.15 4.69 6.18
N ARG A 182 -14.12 4.36 5.33
CA ARG A 182 -13.99 3.37 4.27
C ARG A 182 -14.31 4.05 2.95
N ASP A 183 -13.34 4.04 2.04
CA ASP A 183 -13.47 4.64 0.74
C ASP A 183 -13.34 3.60 -0.37
N ALA A 184 -14.16 3.76 -1.41
CA ALA A 184 -13.98 3.00 -2.63
C ALA A 184 -12.73 3.50 -3.35
N ALA A 185 -11.91 2.57 -3.82
CA ALA A 185 -10.66 2.86 -4.51
C ALA A 185 -10.48 1.92 -5.71
N GLN A 186 -9.58 2.32 -6.61
CA GLN A 186 -9.24 1.49 -7.76
C GLN A 186 -7.83 1.75 -8.27
N LEU A 187 -7.22 0.72 -8.84
CA LEU A 187 -6.06 0.84 -9.72
C LEU A 187 -6.52 0.79 -11.18
N ARG A 188 -5.91 1.63 -12.02
CA ARG A 188 -6.11 1.62 -13.48
C ARG A 188 -4.76 1.46 -14.17
N TYR A 189 -4.68 0.47 -15.07
CA TYR A 189 -3.50 0.24 -15.88
C TYR A 189 -3.50 1.11 -17.13
N HIS A 190 -2.38 1.78 -17.42
CA HIS A 190 -2.22 2.68 -18.57
C HIS A 190 -1.31 2.13 -19.67
N GLY A 191 -0.58 1.04 -19.41
CA GLY A 191 0.38 0.48 -20.35
C GLY A 191 1.79 0.47 -19.80
N LYS A 192 2.78 0.40 -20.69
CA LYS A 192 4.20 0.35 -20.33
C LYS A 192 4.92 1.61 -20.77
N SER A 193 5.93 2.01 -20.00
CA SER A 193 6.82 3.14 -20.31
C SER A 193 8.24 2.87 -19.81
N VAL A 194 9.22 3.66 -20.27
CA VAL A 194 10.59 3.62 -19.74
C VAL A 194 10.79 4.85 -18.87
N VAL A 195 11.19 4.62 -17.61
CA VAL A 195 11.33 5.67 -16.60
C VAL A 195 12.75 5.70 -16.07
N LYS A 196 13.32 6.91 -15.94
CA LYS A 196 14.62 7.15 -15.30
C LYS A 196 14.40 7.33 -13.79
N ALA A 197 15.17 6.61 -12.99
CA ALA A 197 15.23 6.75 -11.54
C ALA A 197 16.35 7.72 -11.12
N ASP A 198 16.37 8.10 -9.83
CA ASP A 198 17.43 8.95 -9.26
C ASP A 198 18.73 8.17 -8.93
N ASN A 199 18.75 6.84 -9.13
CA ASN A 199 19.97 6.03 -9.11
C ASN A 199 20.74 6.05 -10.44
N GLY A 200 20.31 6.87 -11.40
CA GLY A 200 20.92 7.01 -12.71
C GLY A 200 20.46 5.99 -13.75
N LYS A 201 19.76 4.94 -13.35
CA LYS A 201 19.31 3.85 -14.21
C LYS A 201 17.93 4.11 -14.81
N ARG A 202 17.63 3.40 -15.89
CA ARG A 202 16.33 3.41 -16.59
C ARG A 202 15.68 2.05 -16.47
N TYR A 203 14.35 2.02 -16.32
CA TYR A 203 13.59 0.78 -16.14
C TYR A 203 12.37 0.77 -17.04
N ARG A 204 12.08 -0.40 -17.64
CA ARG A 204 10.73 -0.66 -18.18
C ARG A 204 9.77 -0.71 -17.00
N CYS A 205 8.67 0.02 -17.09
CA CYS A 205 7.69 0.12 -16.03
C CYS A 205 6.27 -0.14 -16.53
N LEU A 206 5.46 -0.73 -15.67
CA LEU A 206 4.00 -0.70 -15.76
C LEU A 206 3.53 0.63 -15.17
N GLU A 207 2.64 1.32 -15.87
CA GLU A 207 2.05 2.58 -15.41
C GLU A 207 0.66 2.31 -14.83
N LEU A 208 0.47 2.65 -13.54
CA LEU A 208 -0.73 2.37 -12.76
C LEU A 208 -1.19 3.64 -12.05
N SER A 209 -2.45 4.02 -12.20
CA SER A 209 -3.03 5.11 -11.40
C SER A 209 -3.89 4.58 -10.28
N TYR A 210 -3.68 5.09 -9.09
CA TYR A 210 -4.53 4.90 -7.93
C TYR A 210 -5.55 6.03 -7.83
N PHE A 211 -6.82 5.65 -7.81
CA PHE A 211 -7.94 6.55 -7.61
C PHE A 211 -8.65 6.22 -6.30
N GLN A 212 -9.13 7.25 -5.63
CA GLN A 212 -9.97 7.14 -4.44
C GLN A 212 -11.24 7.96 -4.61
N LEU A 213 -12.33 7.52 -4.01
CA LEU A 213 -13.60 8.26 -4.02
C LEU A 213 -13.48 9.45 -3.06
N GLU A 214 -13.50 10.66 -3.58
CA GLU A 214 -13.55 11.90 -2.82
C GLU A 214 -14.79 12.71 -3.23
N LYS A 215 -15.66 13.03 -2.29
CA LYS A 215 -16.87 13.85 -2.52
C LYS A 215 -17.71 13.36 -3.71
N GLY A 216 -17.91 12.04 -3.81
CA GLY A 216 -18.71 11.43 -4.87
C GLY A 216 -18.03 11.29 -6.24
N LYS A 217 -16.74 11.63 -6.37
CA LYS A 217 -15.97 11.51 -7.62
C LYS A 217 -14.70 10.70 -7.40
N MET A 218 -14.37 9.83 -8.37
CA MET A 218 -13.08 9.13 -8.41
C MET A 218 -11.98 10.11 -8.79
N LYS A 219 -11.06 10.37 -7.88
CA LYS A 219 -9.96 11.30 -8.04
C LYS A 219 -8.64 10.53 -8.10
N GLU A 220 -7.79 10.83 -9.05
CA GLU A 220 -6.43 10.31 -9.13
C GLU A 220 -5.60 10.91 -8.00
N ILE A 221 -5.05 10.03 -7.15
CA ILE A 221 -4.26 10.43 -5.98
C ILE A 221 -2.77 10.20 -6.25
N VAL A 222 -2.41 9.05 -6.83
CA VAL A 222 -1.02 8.70 -7.14
C VAL A 222 -0.97 7.93 -8.46
N ARG A 223 0.06 8.25 -9.27
CA ARG A 223 0.45 7.44 -10.42
C ARG A 223 1.77 6.76 -10.11
N PHE A 224 1.77 5.44 -10.21
CA PHE A 224 2.92 4.58 -9.98
C PHE A 224 3.52 4.14 -11.28
N TYR A 225 4.84 4.16 -11.37
CA TYR A 225 5.63 3.52 -12.40
C TYR A 225 6.42 2.40 -11.73
N VAL A 226 5.94 1.16 -11.82
CA VAL A 226 6.56 0.01 -11.17
C VAL A 226 7.34 -0.82 -12.18
N THR A 227 8.44 -1.44 -11.76
CA THR A 227 9.26 -2.28 -12.64
C THR A 227 8.41 -3.36 -13.34
N ASP A 228 8.62 -3.53 -14.66
CA ASP A 228 8.00 -4.57 -15.48
C ASP A 228 8.81 -5.88 -15.35
N ASP A 229 8.84 -6.39 -14.12
CA ASP A 229 9.43 -7.67 -13.70
C ASP A 229 8.70 -8.16 -12.43
N ASP A 230 9.05 -9.35 -11.94
CA ASP A 230 8.35 -10.01 -10.83
C ASP A 230 8.37 -9.23 -9.49
N ASN A 231 9.23 -8.22 -9.34
CA ASN A 231 9.31 -7.45 -8.09
C ASN A 231 8.29 -6.32 -8.04
N HIS A 232 7.84 -5.77 -9.20
CA HIS A 232 6.96 -4.60 -9.31
C HIS A 232 7.37 -3.45 -8.36
N ILE A 233 8.69 -3.12 -8.35
CA ILE A 233 9.25 -2.07 -7.49
C ILE A 233 8.85 -0.69 -8.03
N PRO A 234 8.31 0.23 -7.23
CA PRO A 234 8.07 1.59 -7.67
C PRO A 234 9.38 2.30 -8.02
N VAL A 235 9.51 2.71 -9.27
CA VAL A 235 10.64 3.49 -9.78
C VAL A 235 10.38 4.98 -9.65
N ARG A 236 9.12 5.37 -9.89
CA ARG A 236 8.63 6.73 -9.76
C ARG A 236 7.20 6.74 -9.29
N LEU A 237 6.85 7.73 -8.46
CA LEU A 237 5.49 8.08 -8.10
C LEU A 237 5.24 9.55 -8.46
N ASP A 238 4.11 9.83 -9.10
CA ASP A 238 3.57 11.18 -9.26
C ASP A 238 2.36 11.32 -8.32
N ILE A 239 2.43 12.24 -7.37
CA ILE A 239 1.46 12.41 -6.29
C ILE A 239 0.68 13.70 -6.56
N PHE A 240 -0.65 13.58 -6.68
CA PHE A 240 -1.54 14.69 -6.97
C PHE A 240 -2.09 15.26 -5.65
N LEU A 241 -1.54 16.39 -5.22
CA LEU A 241 -1.91 17.04 -3.96
C LEU A 241 -3.02 18.08 -4.20
N ARG A 242 -3.68 18.52 -3.12
CA ARG A 242 -4.65 19.62 -3.18
C ARG A 242 -4.01 20.93 -3.64
N ILE A 243 -2.75 21.13 -3.29
CA ILE A 243 -1.94 22.30 -3.68
C ILE A 243 -0.59 21.76 -4.19
N GLY A 244 -0.28 22.00 -5.47
CA GLY A 244 0.95 21.52 -6.09
C GLY A 244 0.93 20.04 -6.44
N ALA A 245 2.10 19.49 -6.67
CA ALA A 245 2.31 18.07 -6.96
C ALA A 245 3.59 17.58 -6.29
N GLY A 246 3.59 16.29 -5.91
CA GLY A 246 4.77 15.60 -5.40
C GLY A 246 5.30 14.60 -6.42
N LYS A 247 6.60 14.31 -6.36
CA LYS A 247 7.21 13.17 -7.04
C LYS A 247 8.14 12.45 -6.09
N ALA A 248 8.16 11.12 -6.21
CA ALA A 248 9.16 10.29 -5.57
C ALA A 248 9.94 9.52 -6.64
N PHE A 249 11.27 9.51 -6.57
CA PHE A 249 12.13 8.77 -7.48
C PHE A 249 13.02 7.81 -6.69
N LEU A 250 13.07 6.57 -7.15
CA LEU A 250 13.88 5.51 -6.57
C LEU A 250 15.36 5.89 -6.59
N THR A 251 16.04 5.76 -5.45
CA THR A 251 17.49 5.95 -5.30
C THR A 251 18.22 4.65 -4.97
N THR A 252 17.60 3.76 -4.20
CA THR A 252 18.19 2.49 -3.81
C THR A 252 17.12 1.40 -3.80
N MET A 253 17.48 0.20 -4.28
CA MET A 253 16.73 -1.02 -4.05
C MET A 253 17.70 -2.12 -3.59
N LYS A 254 17.34 -2.81 -2.51
CA LYS A 254 18.09 -3.94 -1.95
C LYS A 254 17.11 -4.99 -1.44
N GLY A 255 17.57 -6.25 -1.38
CA GLY A 255 16.77 -7.34 -0.83
C GLY A 255 15.52 -7.68 -1.66
N ASN A 256 15.52 -7.35 -2.96
CA ASN A 256 14.43 -7.75 -3.86
C ASN A 256 14.36 -9.27 -4.00
N ARG A 257 13.14 -9.77 -4.17
CA ARG A 257 12.85 -11.21 -4.22
C ARG A 257 13.38 -11.87 -5.50
N SER A 258 13.24 -11.21 -6.62
CA SER A 258 13.60 -11.69 -7.96
C SER A 258 14.68 -10.82 -8.61
N PRO A 259 15.41 -11.29 -9.62
CA PRO A 259 16.30 -10.45 -10.40
C PRO A 259 15.56 -9.27 -11.03
N VAL A 260 16.22 -8.11 -11.10
CA VAL A 260 15.67 -6.91 -11.76
C VAL A 260 15.93 -7.01 -13.26
N THR A 261 14.97 -7.55 -14.01
CA THR A 261 15.10 -7.76 -15.47
C THR A 261 14.53 -6.59 -16.29
N SER A 262 13.92 -5.63 -15.63
CA SER A 262 13.34 -4.43 -16.24
C SER A 262 14.34 -3.32 -16.52
N GLU A 263 15.60 -3.39 -16.01
CA GLU A 263 16.62 -2.39 -16.26
C GLU A 263 16.95 -2.32 -17.77
N VAL A 264 16.99 -1.10 -18.30
CA VAL A 264 17.28 -0.81 -19.72
C VAL A 264 18.64 -0.13 -19.81
N LYS A 265 19.48 -0.63 -20.68
CA LYS A 265 20.79 -0.02 -20.98
C LYS A 265 20.65 1.32 -21.70
#